data_82e5afd1b685e0236135181cb579508a
#
_entry.id   82e5afd1b685e0236135181cb579508a
#
_cell.length_a   1.000
_cell.length_b   1.000
_cell.length_c   1.000
_cell.angle_alpha   90.00
_cell.angle_beta   90.00
_cell.angle_gamma   90.00
#
_symmetry.space_group_name_H-M   'P 1'
#
loop_
_entity.id
_entity.type
_entity.pdbx_description
1 polymer ?
#
loop_
_entity_poly.entity_id
_entity_poly.type
_entity_poly.pdbx_seq_one_letter_code
_entity_poly.pdbx_strand_id
1 'polypeptide(L)'
;MIDLRKRHLLTLLDFTPEEITYLLDLAAQLKTDKYLRCEKQMLTGKNIVLLFEKDSTRTRCSFEVAAHDQGAHVTYLGPTGSQIGKKESIKDTAHVLGRMYDGIEYRGYAQRIVQLLAEFSGVPVWNGLTTEFHPTQALADMLTMREHCSKPFSEIKFCFLGDAHNNVANSLMVMAAKMGMDFRAISPRACAPDPSLVERCRQVAATSGAKITLTESIAEGVAGCDFVYTDVWVSMGEPDEVWNERIKLLKPYQVNRAVMEATGNPDCKFMHCLPAFHDLETKVGNDIYEKFRLREMEVTDEVFQSEASIVFDEAENRMHTIKAVMVATLGDELY
;
A
#
# COMPACT_ATOMS: atom_id res chain seq x y z
N MET A 1 -14.94 5.22 -22.46
CA MET A 1 -14.24 6.22 -21.61
C MET A 1 -14.54 5.84 -20.17
N ILE A 2 -13.52 5.68 -19.33
CA ILE A 2 -13.68 5.31 -17.92
C ILE A 2 -14.04 6.57 -17.13
N ASP A 3 -15.10 6.51 -16.33
CA ASP A 3 -15.54 7.60 -15.46
C ASP A 3 -15.54 7.11 -14.00
N LEU A 4 -14.60 7.63 -13.21
CA LEU A 4 -14.46 7.30 -11.79
C LEU A 4 -14.95 8.42 -10.87
N ARG A 5 -15.57 9.47 -11.39
CA ARG A 5 -16.07 10.59 -10.58
C ARG A 5 -17.04 10.10 -9.50
N LYS A 6 -16.83 10.60 -8.30
CA LYS A 6 -17.56 10.20 -7.07
C LYS A 6 -17.33 8.77 -6.60
N ARG A 7 -16.43 8.00 -7.23
CA ARG A 7 -16.06 6.66 -6.75
C ARG A 7 -15.21 6.77 -5.47
N HIS A 8 -15.34 5.78 -4.62
CA HIS A 8 -14.47 5.60 -3.45
C HIS A 8 -13.33 4.65 -3.81
N LEU A 9 -12.18 4.80 -3.12
CA LEU A 9 -11.08 3.81 -3.16
C LEU A 9 -10.99 3.13 -1.79
N LEU A 10 -11.78 2.10 -1.53
CA LEU A 10 -11.76 1.37 -0.25
C LEU A 10 -10.88 0.13 -0.31
N THR A 11 -10.90 -0.55 -1.44
CA THR A 11 -10.04 -1.69 -1.81
C THR A 11 -9.99 -1.82 -3.33
N LEU A 12 -8.92 -2.42 -3.88
CA LEU A 12 -8.83 -2.70 -5.32
C LEU A 12 -9.81 -3.79 -5.79
N LEU A 13 -10.45 -4.53 -4.88
CA LEU A 13 -11.53 -5.45 -5.23
C LEU A 13 -12.71 -4.75 -5.91
N ASP A 14 -12.92 -3.47 -5.63
CA ASP A 14 -14.03 -2.67 -6.13
C ASP A 14 -13.80 -2.11 -7.54
N PHE A 15 -12.61 -2.34 -8.12
CA PHE A 15 -12.19 -1.83 -9.42
C PHE A 15 -12.03 -2.95 -10.44
N THR A 16 -12.27 -2.63 -11.71
CA THR A 16 -11.92 -3.52 -12.83
C THR A 16 -10.44 -3.37 -13.20
N PRO A 17 -9.84 -4.35 -13.90
CA PRO A 17 -8.46 -4.21 -14.41
C PRO A 17 -8.27 -2.97 -15.29
N GLU A 18 -9.27 -2.62 -16.10
CA GLU A 18 -9.25 -1.45 -16.98
C GLU A 18 -9.26 -0.14 -16.15
N GLU A 19 -10.06 -0.08 -15.09
CA GLU A 19 -10.11 1.08 -14.16
C GLU A 19 -8.76 1.24 -13.43
N ILE A 20 -8.15 0.13 -12.99
CA ILE A 20 -6.83 0.15 -12.36
C ILE A 20 -5.78 0.62 -13.37
N THR A 21 -5.79 0.10 -14.59
CA THR A 21 -4.86 0.51 -15.65
C THR A 21 -5.01 2.01 -15.96
N TYR A 22 -6.25 2.51 -16.06
CA TYR A 22 -6.50 3.93 -16.24
C TYR A 22 -5.89 4.80 -15.12
N LEU A 23 -6.02 4.38 -13.85
CA LEU A 23 -5.41 5.11 -12.73
C LEU A 23 -3.87 5.10 -12.80
N LEU A 24 -3.28 4.00 -13.23
CA LEU A 24 -1.83 3.90 -13.41
C LEU A 24 -1.33 4.76 -14.59
N ASP A 25 -2.07 4.80 -15.69
CA ASP A 25 -1.73 5.62 -16.84
C ASP A 25 -1.84 7.11 -16.50
N LEU A 26 -2.91 7.49 -15.81
CA LEU A 26 -3.09 8.85 -15.31
C LEU A 26 -1.97 9.24 -14.33
N ALA A 27 -1.57 8.32 -13.43
CA ALA A 27 -0.48 8.57 -12.49
C ALA A 27 0.86 8.80 -13.21
N ALA A 28 1.18 7.99 -14.22
CA ALA A 28 2.37 8.15 -15.05
C ALA A 28 2.37 9.46 -15.82
N GLN A 29 1.22 9.86 -16.37
CA GLN A 29 1.06 11.14 -17.07
C GLN A 29 1.28 12.32 -16.12
N LEU A 30 0.59 12.32 -14.95
CA LEU A 30 0.73 13.39 -13.95
C LEU A 30 2.15 13.45 -13.36
N LYS A 31 2.83 12.30 -13.21
CA LYS A 31 4.25 12.24 -12.82
C LYS A 31 5.12 12.94 -13.87
N THR A 32 4.91 12.64 -15.13
CA THR A 32 5.63 13.27 -16.26
C THR A 32 5.38 14.77 -16.31
N ASP A 33 4.13 15.20 -16.21
CA ASP A 33 3.73 16.61 -16.26
C ASP A 33 4.35 17.41 -15.10
N LYS A 34 4.42 16.81 -13.89
CA LYS A 34 5.09 17.42 -12.74
C LYS A 34 6.59 17.64 -13.02
N TYR A 35 7.30 16.64 -13.55
CA TYR A 35 8.73 16.78 -13.86
C TYR A 35 8.98 17.79 -14.97
N LEU A 36 8.09 17.85 -15.98
CA LEU A 36 8.15 18.83 -17.06
C LEU A 36 7.65 20.22 -16.66
N ARG A 37 7.12 20.39 -15.43
CA ARG A 37 6.54 21.64 -14.93
C ARG A 37 5.40 22.19 -15.80
N CYS A 38 4.60 21.29 -16.36
CA CYS A 38 3.43 21.63 -17.19
C CYS A 38 2.12 21.05 -16.63
N GLU A 39 2.14 20.58 -15.38
CA GLU A 39 0.99 19.99 -14.71
C GLU A 39 -0.17 20.98 -14.57
N LYS A 40 -1.36 20.55 -15.02
CA LYS A 40 -2.59 21.34 -14.87
C LYS A 40 -3.22 21.05 -13.50
N GLN A 41 -3.76 22.10 -12.89
CA GLN A 41 -4.47 21.99 -11.63
C GLN A 41 -5.93 21.60 -11.87
N MET A 42 -6.26 20.32 -11.67
CA MET A 42 -7.59 19.75 -11.91
C MET A 42 -8.52 19.81 -10.69
N LEU A 43 -7.99 20.19 -9.51
CA LEU A 43 -8.72 20.21 -8.24
C LEU A 43 -8.76 21.62 -7.63
N THR A 44 -8.62 22.66 -8.44
CA THR A 44 -8.66 24.04 -7.97
C THR A 44 -9.96 24.34 -7.21
N GLY A 45 -9.82 24.84 -5.97
CA GLY A 45 -10.94 25.18 -5.09
C GLY A 45 -11.57 24.01 -4.35
N LYS A 46 -11.12 22.77 -4.57
CA LYS A 46 -11.56 21.60 -3.79
C LYS A 46 -10.92 21.63 -2.39
N ASN A 47 -11.67 21.16 -1.40
CA ASN A 47 -11.22 21.01 -0.02
C ASN A 47 -11.22 19.53 0.37
N ILE A 48 -10.11 19.03 0.88
CA ILE A 48 -9.92 17.63 1.22
C ILE A 48 -9.59 17.52 2.71
N VAL A 49 -10.21 16.59 3.41
CA VAL A 49 -9.83 16.28 4.79
C VAL A 49 -9.05 14.96 4.84
N LEU A 50 -7.94 14.98 5.57
CA LEU A 50 -7.15 13.81 5.93
C LEU A 50 -7.45 13.44 7.37
N LEU A 51 -8.14 12.31 7.55
CA LEU A 51 -8.61 11.83 8.85
C LEU A 51 -7.77 10.65 9.32
N PHE A 52 -6.91 10.90 10.30
CA PHE A 52 -5.93 9.94 10.79
C PHE A 52 -6.23 9.49 12.22
N GLU A 53 -6.40 8.20 12.43
CA GLU A 53 -6.37 7.57 13.75
C GLU A 53 -5.00 6.94 14.05
N LYS A 54 -4.15 6.75 13.02
CA LYS A 54 -2.75 6.32 13.11
C LYS A 54 -1.86 7.31 12.35
N ASP A 55 -0.80 7.78 12.97
CA ASP A 55 0.16 8.67 12.34
C ASP A 55 0.86 8.03 11.12
N SER A 56 1.19 8.85 10.15
CA SER A 56 1.99 8.45 8.99
C SER A 56 2.59 9.66 8.29
N THR A 57 3.90 9.69 8.19
CA THR A 57 4.62 10.71 7.42
C THR A 57 4.32 10.57 5.93
N ARG A 58 4.53 9.39 5.35
CA ARG A 58 4.40 9.15 3.89
C ARG A 58 2.99 9.37 3.37
N THR A 59 1.98 8.77 4.01
CA THR A 59 0.59 8.93 3.57
C THR A 59 0.16 10.38 3.63
N ARG A 60 0.45 11.06 4.74
CA ARG A 60 0.14 12.48 4.92
C ARG A 60 0.81 13.33 3.85
N CYS A 61 2.15 13.24 3.72
CA CYS A 61 2.89 14.03 2.74
C CYS A 61 2.44 13.73 1.30
N SER A 62 2.13 12.47 0.95
CA SER A 62 1.66 12.11 -0.38
C SER A 62 0.33 12.77 -0.72
N PHE A 63 -0.65 12.73 0.18
CA PHE A 63 -1.93 13.41 -0.02
C PHE A 63 -1.80 14.93 -0.03
N GLU A 64 -1.06 15.51 0.92
CA GLU A 64 -0.88 16.97 1.00
C GLU A 64 -0.20 17.52 -0.25
N VAL A 65 0.92 16.92 -0.69
CA VAL A 65 1.64 17.38 -1.88
C VAL A 65 0.83 17.13 -3.15
N ALA A 66 0.21 15.97 -3.30
CA ALA A 66 -0.64 15.66 -4.46
C ALA A 66 -1.83 16.63 -4.58
N ALA A 67 -2.51 16.94 -3.47
CA ALA A 67 -3.60 17.90 -3.44
C ALA A 67 -3.12 19.32 -3.78
N HIS A 68 -2.00 19.74 -3.18
CA HIS A 68 -1.42 21.05 -3.43
C HIS A 68 -1.01 21.23 -4.90
N ASP A 69 -0.34 20.26 -5.49
CA ASP A 69 0.04 20.27 -6.91
C ASP A 69 -1.18 20.50 -7.81
N GLN A 70 -2.33 19.94 -7.42
CA GLN A 70 -3.59 20.02 -8.17
C GLN A 70 -4.49 21.21 -7.80
N GLY A 71 -4.01 22.12 -6.92
CA GLY A 71 -4.72 23.34 -6.53
C GLY A 71 -5.81 23.13 -5.48
N ALA A 72 -5.83 21.98 -4.81
CA ALA A 72 -6.75 21.72 -3.70
C ALA A 72 -6.18 22.18 -2.35
N HIS A 73 -7.07 22.40 -1.38
CA HIS A 73 -6.75 22.69 0.00
C HIS A 73 -6.90 21.44 0.87
N VAL A 74 -6.04 21.30 1.89
CA VAL A 74 -6.04 20.15 2.79
C VAL A 74 -6.22 20.57 4.22
N THR A 75 -7.07 19.84 4.96
CA THR A 75 -7.15 19.91 6.42
C THR A 75 -6.70 18.57 6.99
N TYR A 76 -5.71 18.58 7.88
CA TYR A 76 -5.26 17.38 8.57
C TYR A 76 -5.90 17.27 9.96
N LEU A 77 -6.58 16.17 10.20
CA LEU A 77 -7.15 15.78 11.50
C LEU A 77 -6.39 14.55 12.00
N GLY A 78 -5.40 14.78 12.86
CA GLY A 78 -4.58 13.72 13.46
C GLY A 78 -5.27 13.01 14.63
N PRO A 79 -4.61 11.98 15.23
CA PRO A 79 -5.17 11.13 16.29
C PRO A 79 -5.64 11.89 17.53
N THR A 80 -5.06 13.04 17.81
CA THR A 80 -5.42 13.92 18.95
C THR A 80 -6.37 15.04 18.58
N GLY A 81 -6.57 15.32 17.29
CA GLY A 81 -7.36 16.44 16.78
C GLY A 81 -8.82 16.12 16.47
N SER A 82 -9.25 14.88 16.62
CA SER A 82 -10.58 14.41 16.23
C SER A 82 -11.36 13.82 17.41
N GLN A 83 -12.69 13.96 17.39
CA GLN A 83 -13.62 13.34 18.34
C GLN A 83 -14.26 12.04 17.78
N ILE A 84 -13.84 11.62 16.59
CA ILE A 84 -14.37 10.46 15.86
C ILE A 84 -14.29 9.19 16.72
N GLY A 85 -15.41 8.47 16.79
CA GLY A 85 -15.50 7.23 17.57
C GLY A 85 -15.41 7.40 19.11
N LYS A 86 -15.25 8.64 19.61
CA LYS A 86 -15.17 8.94 21.05
C LYS A 86 -16.43 9.63 21.55
N LYS A 87 -16.70 10.84 21.06
CA LYS A 87 -17.88 11.64 21.43
C LYS A 87 -18.86 11.77 20.27
N GLU A 88 -18.47 11.42 19.07
CA GLU A 88 -19.25 11.49 17.87
C GLU A 88 -19.22 10.15 17.13
N SER A 89 -20.36 9.70 16.61
CA SER A 89 -20.44 8.48 15.82
C SER A 89 -19.73 8.65 14.48
N ILE A 90 -19.19 7.55 13.91
CA ILE A 90 -18.60 7.57 12.57
C ILE A 90 -19.59 8.10 11.53
N LYS A 91 -20.86 7.74 11.66
CA LYS A 91 -21.94 8.19 10.77
C LYS A 91 -22.15 9.70 10.84
N ASP A 92 -22.21 10.25 12.04
CA ASP A 92 -22.41 11.70 12.22
C ASP A 92 -21.19 12.48 11.72
N THR A 93 -19.99 12.01 12.03
CA THR A 93 -18.74 12.56 11.49
C THR A 93 -18.74 12.53 9.95
N ALA A 94 -19.16 11.43 9.34
CA ALA A 94 -19.26 11.32 7.88
C ALA A 94 -20.21 12.38 7.29
N HIS A 95 -21.38 12.54 7.88
CA HIS A 95 -22.34 13.57 7.43
C HIS A 95 -21.80 15.00 7.58
N VAL A 96 -21.11 15.29 8.67
CA VAL A 96 -20.51 16.61 8.91
C VAL A 96 -19.39 16.88 7.91
N LEU A 97 -18.43 15.96 7.78
CA LEU A 97 -17.29 16.13 6.88
C LEU A 97 -17.72 16.19 5.42
N GLY A 98 -18.68 15.37 4.99
CA GLY A 98 -19.20 15.37 3.64
C GLY A 98 -19.98 16.64 3.24
N ARG A 99 -20.34 17.51 4.21
CA ARG A 99 -20.93 18.83 3.95
C ARG A 99 -19.90 19.96 3.93
N MET A 100 -18.69 19.70 4.42
CA MET A 100 -17.62 20.69 4.51
C MET A 100 -16.53 20.46 3.47
N TYR A 101 -16.32 19.21 3.07
CA TYR A 101 -15.22 18.80 2.21
C TYR A 101 -15.72 18.11 0.95
N ASP A 102 -14.94 18.19 -0.11
CA ASP A 102 -15.19 17.54 -1.40
C ASP A 102 -14.71 16.09 -1.42
N GLY A 103 -13.77 15.73 -0.55
CA GLY A 103 -13.23 14.37 -0.44
C GLY A 103 -12.65 14.09 0.95
N ILE A 104 -12.64 12.83 1.33
CA ILE A 104 -12.16 12.36 2.64
C ILE A 104 -11.13 11.26 2.44
N GLU A 105 -9.92 11.46 2.97
CA GLU A 105 -8.98 10.37 3.20
C GLU A 105 -9.13 9.86 4.63
N TYR A 106 -9.08 8.54 4.79
CA TYR A 106 -9.07 7.90 6.10
C TYR A 106 -7.88 6.96 6.24
N ARG A 107 -7.16 7.12 7.35
CA ARG A 107 -6.12 6.20 7.79
C ARG A 107 -6.33 5.79 9.24
N GLY A 108 -6.59 4.50 9.46
CA GLY A 108 -6.92 4.04 10.81
C GLY A 108 -6.89 2.54 11.00
N TYR A 109 -7.92 2.02 11.63
CA TYR A 109 -7.99 0.62 12.06
C TYR A 109 -8.92 -0.20 11.17
N ALA A 110 -10.18 -0.39 11.56
CA ALA A 110 -11.09 -1.32 10.91
C ALA A 110 -11.56 -0.82 9.53
N GLN A 111 -11.60 -1.73 8.56
CA GLN A 111 -12.17 -1.47 7.23
C GLN A 111 -13.63 -0.98 7.32
N ARG A 112 -14.38 -1.44 8.32
CA ARG A 112 -15.77 -0.99 8.53
C ARG A 112 -15.89 0.52 8.74
N ILE A 113 -14.87 1.17 9.33
CA ILE A 113 -14.87 2.63 9.55
C ILE A 113 -14.85 3.36 8.22
N VAL A 114 -13.90 3.03 7.33
CA VAL A 114 -13.81 3.68 6.02
C VAL A 114 -15.02 3.38 5.14
N GLN A 115 -15.64 2.21 5.29
CA GLN A 115 -16.91 1.87 4.61
C GLN A 115 -18.07 2.76 5.10
N LEU A 116 -18.18 3.00 6.42
CA LEU A 116 -19.21 3.90 6.97
C LEU A 116 -19.00 5.35 6.52
N LEU A 117 -17.74 5.81 6.46
CA LEU A 117 -17.44 7.12 5.90
C LEU A 117 -17.89 7.22 4.43
N ALA A 118 -17.63 6.20 3.63
CA ALA A 118 -18.06 6.15 2.23
C ALA A 118 -19.60 6.12 2.10
N GLU A 119 -20.27 5.34 2.94
CA GLU A 119 -21.73 5.16 2.91
C GLU A 119 -22.48 6.46 3.26
N PHE A 120 -21.96 7.27 4.21
CA PHE A 120 -22.71 8.38 4.78
C PHE A 120 -22.18 9.79 4.45
N SER A 121 -20.98 9.93 3.87
CA SER A 121 -20.44 11.26 3.58
C SER A 121 -21.02 11.94 2.34
N GLY A 122 -21.39 11.15 1.32
CA GLY A 122 -21.83 11.67 0.02
C GLY A 122 -20.71 12.23 -0.86
N VAL A 123 -19.46 12.09 -0.46
CA VAL A 123 -18.26 12.51 -1.21
C VAL A 123 -17.30 11.34 -1.38
N PRO A 124 -16.35 11.39 -2.34
CA PRO A 124 -15.32 10.36 -2.47
C PRO A 124 -14.55 10.14 -1.16
N VAL A 125 -14.35 8.86 -0.83
CA VAL A 125 -13.57 8.44 0.34
C VAL A 125 -12.42 7.54 -0.13
N TRP A 126 -11.22 7.82 0.35
CA TRP A 126 -10.01 7.09 0.01
C TRP A 126 -9.40 6.43 1.25
N ASN A 127 -9.18 5.13 1.14
CA ASN A 127 -8.53 4.34 2.17
C ASN A 127 -7.02 4.54 2.11
N GLY A 128 -6.48 5.38 2.96
CA GLY A 128 -5.03 5.58 3.13
C GLY A 128 -4.34 4.41 3.81
N LEU A 129 -5.04 3.69 4.69
CA LEU A 129 -4.69 2.40 5.29
C LEU A 129 -5.77 1.99 6.30
N THR A 130 -6.14 0.72 6.29
CA THR A 130 -6.84 0.04 7.38
C THR A 130 -6.04 -1.19 7.83
N THR A 131 -6.51 -1.88 8.85
CA THR A 131 -5.90 -3.15 9.29
C THR A 131 -5.99 -4.23 8.20
N GLU A 132 -7.03 -4.17 7.37
CA GLU A 132 -7.31 -5.16 6.33
C GLU A 132 -6.67 -4.82 4.98
N PHE A 133 -6.62 -3.53 4.59
CA PHE A 133 -6.16 -3.11 3.25
C PHE A 133 -5.36 -1.81 3.24
N HIS A 134 -4.46 -1.72 2.24
CA HIS A 134 -3.69 -0.53 1.91
C HIS A 134 -3.70 -0.27 0.38
N PRO A 135 -4.87 0.07 -0.21
CA PRO A 135 -5.01 0.14 -1.68
C PRO A 135 -4.14 1.22 -2.33
N THR A 136 -3.87 2.34 -1.64
CA THR A 136 -2.98 3.40 -2.14
C THR A 136 -1.53 2.94 -2.25
N GLN A 137 -1.09 2.00 -1.39
CA GLN A 137 0.23 1.37 -1.52
C GLN A 137 0.25 0.44 -2.74
N ALA A 138 -0.72 -0.46 -2.87
CA ALA A 138 -0.76 -1.39 -3.99
C ALA A 138 -0.78 -0.70 -5.37
N LEU A 139 -1.44 0.46 -5.51
CA LEU A 139 -1.35 1.26 -6.73
C LEU A 139 0.06 1.79 -6.98
N ALA A 140 0.76 2.25 -5.95
CA ALA A 140 2.14 2.72 -6.07
C ALA A 140 3.09 1.57 -6.41
N ASP A 141 2.88 0.40 -5.80
CA ASP A 141 3.66 -0.80 -6.08
C ASP A 141 3.53 -1.22 -7.56
N MET A 142 2.31 -1.20 -8.11
CA MET A 142 2.08 -1.49 -9.53
C MET A 142 2.77 -0.47 -10.45
N LEU A 143 2.67 0.82 -10.13
CA LEU A 143 3.35 1.84 -10.94
C LEU A 143 4.86 1.63 -10.92
N THR A 144 5.42 1.33 -9.74
CA THR A 144 6.85 1.06 -9.56
C THR A 144 7.28 -0.21 -10.29
N MET A 145 6.51 -1.29 -10.18
CA MET A 145 6.80 -2.52 -10.93
C MET A 145 6.80 -2.26 -12.44
N ARG A 146 5.87 -1.45 -12.96
CA ARG A 146 5.79 -1.08 -14.38
C ARG A 146 6.97 -0.21 -14.84
N GLU A 147 7.51 0.62 -13.97
CA GLU A 147 8.67 1.46 -14.26
C GLU A 147 10.00 0.66 -14.28
N HIS A 148 10.08 -0.40 -13.49
CA HIS A 148 11.29 -1.22 -13.33
C HIS A 148 11.25 -2.57 -14.06
N CYS A 149 10.16 -2.91 -14.74
CA CYS A 149 10.01 -4.14 -15.49
C CYS A 149 9.23 -3.92 -16.78
N SER A 150 9.80 -4.34 -17.91
CA SER A 150 9.17 -4.18 -19.24
C SER A 150 8.09 -5.23 -19.55
N LYS A 151 7.90 -6.23 -18.68
CA LYS A 151 6.87 -7.25 -18.84
C LYS A 151 5.47 -6.69 -18.63
N PRO A 152 4.45 -7.18 -19.35
CA PRO A 152 3.07 -6.92 -18.97
C PRO A 152 2.76 -7.52 -17.60
N PHE A 153 1.80 -6.96 -16.88
CA PHE A 153 1.46 -7.45 -15.53
C PHE A 153 1.19 -8.96 -15.48
N SER A 154 0.55 -9.52 -16.50
CA SER A 154 0.26 -10.95 -16.60
C SER A 154 1.49 -11.87 -16.65
N GLU A 155 2.67 -11.34 -16.90
CA GLU A 155 3.94 -12.06 -16.93
C GLU A 155 4.83 -11.76 -15.72
N ILE A 156 4.46 -10.78 -14.90
CA ILE A 156 5.20 -10.43 -13.69
C ILE A 156 4.96 -11.48 -12.62
N LYS A 157 6.06 -11.95 -12.03
CA LYS A 157 6.07 -12.86 -10.89
C LYS A 157 6.66 -12.12 -9.70
N PHE A 158 5.96 -12.11 -8.59
CA PHE A 158 6.49 -11.48 -7.38
C PHE A 158 6.05 -12.22 -6.12
N CYS A 159 6.82 -12.06 -5.06
CA CYS A 159 6.50 -12.69 -3.80
C CYS A 159 6.50 -11.68 -2.66
N PHE A 160 5.73 -12.01 -1.63
CA PHE A 160 5.75 -11.35 -0.33
C PHE A 160 6.34 -12.32 0.70
N LEU A 161 7.41 -11.90 1.39
CA LEU A 161 8.07 -12.68 2.45
C LEU A 161 7.76 -12.10 3.83
N GLY A 162 7.30 -12.92 4.76
CA GLY A 162 7.14 -12.50 6.16
C GLY A 162 5.73 -12.72 6.70
N ASP A 163 5.14 -11.70 7.33
CA ASP A 163 3.77 -11.76 7.84
C ASP A 163 2.75 -11.48 6.73
N ALA A 164 2.34 -12.53 6.04
CA ALA A 164 1.38 -12.42 4.94
C ALA A 164 -0.08 -12.21 5.39
N HIS A 165 -0.34 -12.11 6.70
CA HIS A 165 -1.66 -11.78 7.24
C HIS A 165 -1.89 -10.26 7.32
N ASN A 166 -0.91 -9.43 6.97
CA ASN A 166 -1.00 -7.99 7.06
C ASN A 166 -1.74 -7.34 5.86
N ASN A 167 -2.07 -6.05 6.00
CA ASN A 167 -2.82 -5.28 5.02
C ASN A 167 -2.10 -5.07 3.68
N VAL A 168 -0.76 -5.00 3.69
CA VAL A 168 0.05 -4.85 2.47
C VAL A 168 0.00 -6.14 1.67
N ALA A 169 0.29 -7.29 2.29
CA ALA A 169 0.20 -8.59 1.65
C ALA A 169 -1.21 -8.86 1.10
N ASN A 170 -2.26 -8.51 1.87
CA ASN A 170 -3.65 -8.60 1.41
C ASN A 170 -3.90 -7.76 0.15
N SER A 171 -3.42 -6.51 0.13
CA SER A 171 -3.62 -5.60 -0.99
C SER A 171 -2.83 -6.03 -2.22
N LEU A 172 -1.61 -6.55 -2.03
CA LEU A 172 -0.77 -7.12 -3.10
C LEU A 172 -1.41 -8.37 -3.71
N MET A 173 -2.01 -9.25 -2.88
CA MET A 173 -2.74 -10.42 -3.37
C MET A 173 -3.97 -10.03 -4.19
N VAL A 174 -4.75 -9.04 -3.74
CA VAL A 174 -5.89 -8.49 -4.48
C VAL A 174 -5.43 -7.88 -5.81
N MET A 175 -4.38 -7.07 -5.79
CA MET A 175 -3.75 -6.47 -6.95
C MET A 175 -3.37 -7.54 -7.98
N ALA A 176 -2.65 -8.56 -7.55
CA ALA A 176 -2.22 -9.65 -8.42
C ALA A 176 -3.41 -10.40 -9.02
N ALA A 177 -4.42 -10.71 -8.20
CA ALA A 177 -5.64 -11.37 -8.66
C ALA A 177 -6.36 -10.56 -9.75
N LYS A 178 -6.43 -9.24 -9.62
CA LYS A 178 -7.06 -8.35 -10.60
C LYS A 178 -6.26 -8.24 -11.89
N MET A 179 -4.92 -8.12 -11.79
CA MET A 179 -4.06 -7.81 -12.92
C MET A 179 -3.44 -9.04 -13.61
N GLY A 180 -3.85 -10.24 -13.23
CA GLY A 180 -3.39 -11.49 -13.87
C GLY A 180 -1.96 -11.91 -13.50
N MET A 181 -1.39 -11.40 -12.39
CA MET A 181 0.00 -11.62 -11.99
C MET A 181 0.21 -12.98 -11.27
N ASP A 182 1.47 -13.43 -11.19
CA ASP A 182 1.88 -14.57 -10.35
C ASP A 182 2.35 -14.05 -8.98
N PHE A 183 1.47 -14.14 -7.98
CA PHE A 183 1.74 -13.74 -6.60
C PHE A 183 1.98 -14.93 -5.69
N ARG A 184 3.01 -14.85 -4.86
CA ARG A 184 3.36 -15.89 -3.91
C ARG A 184 3.56 -15.31 -2.52
N ALA A 185 2.67 -15.68 -1.59
CA ALA A 185 2.82 -15.38 -0.18
C ALA A 185 3.70 -16.46 0.48
N ILE A 186 4.87 -16.08 0.94
CA ILE A 186 5.86 -16.94 1.58
C ILE A 186 5.89 -16.58 3.06
N SER A 187 5.24 -17.40 3.86
CA SER A 187 5.04 -17.12 5.29
C SER A 187 4.92 -18.39 6.10
N PRO A 188 5.26 -18.37 7.39
CA PRO A 188 4.86 -19.45 8.26
C PRO A 188 3.34 -19.57 8.29
N ARG A 189 2.83 -20.79 8.48
CA ARG A 189 1.38 -21.07 8.48
C ARG A 189 0.58 -20.18 9.44
N ALA A 190 1.16 -19.81 10.56
CA ALA A 190 0.54 -18.92 11.55
C ALA A 190 0.38 -17.46 11.08
N CYS A 191 1.11 -17.07 10.02
CA CYS A 191 1.08 -15.76 9.38
C CYS A 191 0.51 -15.81 7.96
N ALA A 192 -0.19 -16.88 7.60
CA ALA A 192 -0.84 -17.00 6.30
C ALA A 192 -2.00 -15.99 6.15
N PRO A 193 -2.31 -15.54 4.92
CA PRO A 193 -3.45 -14.68 4.66
C PRO A 193 -4.77 -15.30 5.10
N ASP A 194 -5.78 -14.46 5.37
CA ASP A 194 -7.12 -14.94 5.71
C ASP A 194 -7.68 -15.85 4.60
N PRO A 195 -8.16 -17.07 4.93
CA PRO A 195 -8.64 -18.03 3.94
C PRO A 195 -9.81 -17.50 3.10
N SER A 196 -10.68 -16.66 3.67
CA SER A 196 -11.82 -16.09 2.93
C SER A 196 -11.36 -15.09 1.87
N LEU A 197 -10.34 -14.29 2.17
CA LEU A 197 -9.73 -13.38 1.20
C LEU A 197 -8.98 -14.16 0.11
N VAL A 198 -8.24 -15.20 0.48
CA VAL A 198 -7.55 -16.08 -0.48
C VAL A 198 -8.55 -16.69 -1.48
N GLU A 199 -9.67 -17.23 -0.98
CA GLU A 199 -10.71 -17.81 -1.84
C GLU A 199 -11.30 -16.75 -2.77
N ARG A 200 -11.60 -15.56 -2.26
CA ARG A 200 -12.10 -14.46 -3.09
C ARG A 200 -11.09 -14.04 -4.16
N CYS A 201 -9.80 -13.97 -3.83
CA CYS A 201 -8.74 -13.67 -4.80
C CYS A 201 -8.60 -14.78 -5.84
N ARG A 202 -8.73 -16.04 -5.47
CA ARG A 202 -8.71 -17.17 -6.41
C ARG A 202 -9.91 -17.16 -7.37
N GLN A 203 -11.09 -16.76 -6.91
CA GLN A 203 -12.25 -16.59 -7.78
C GLN A 203 -12.00 -15.46 -8.81
N VAL A 204 -11.42 -14.34 -8.42
CA VAL A 204 -11.01 -13.28 -9.35
C VAL A 204 -9.93 -13.79 -10.30
N ALA A 205 -8.93 -14.52 -9.79
CA ALA A 205 -7.82 -15.07 -10.56
C ALA A 205 -8.29 -16.05 -11.63
N ALA A 206 -9.39 -16.79 -11.41
CA ALA A 206 -9.96 -17.67 -12.41
C ALA A 206 -10.38 -16.95 -13.70
N THR A 207 -10.69 -15.65 -13.64
CA THR A 207 -11.05 -14.84 -14.81
C THR A 207 -9.89 -14.05 -15.37
N SER A 208 -8.96 -13.60 -14.53
CA SER A 208 -7.81 -12.77 -14.93
C SER A 208 -6.60 -13.60 -15.40
N GLY A 209 -6.56 -14.91 -15.08
CA GLY A 209 -5.39 -15.76 -15.30
C GLY A 209 -4.29 -15.65 -14.25
N ALA A 210 -4.52 -14.91 -13.16
CA ALA A 210 -3.56 -14.77 -12.06
C ALA A 210 -3.29 -16.11 -11.37
N LYS A 211 -2.10 -16.19 -10.75
CA LYS A 211 -1.72 -17.32 -9.90
C LYS A 211 -1.53 -16.83 -8.47
N ILE A 212 -2.20 -17.46 -7.51
CA ILE A 212 -2.11 -17.15 -6.09
C ILE A 212 -1.59 -18.38 -5.35
N THR A 213 -0.33 -18.32 -4.92
CA THR A 213 0.37 -19.42 -4.25
C THR A 213 0.65 -19.03 -2.80
N LEU A 214 0.39 -19.95 -1.87
CA LEU A 214 0.78 -19.85 -0.47
C LEU A 214 1.79 -20.94 -0.18
N THR A 215 2.94 -20.61 0.37
CA THR A 215 4.00 -21.58 0.69
C THR A 215 4.80 -21.18 1.93
N GLU A 216 5.34 -22.16 2.64
CA GLU A 216 6.33 -21.94 3.70
C GLU A 216 7.77 -22.06 3.15
N SER A 217 7.95 -22.57 1.93
CA SER A 217 9.23 -22.77 1.27
C SER A 217 9.72 -21.50 0.59
N ILE A 218 10.78 -20.90 1.14
CA ILE A 218 11.40 -19.70 0.54
C ILE A 218 11.91 -20.02 -0.86
N ALA A 219 12.67 -21.12 -1.02
CA ALA A 219 13.28 -21.49 -2.30
C ALA A 219 12.26 -21.67 -3.43
N GLU A 220 11.12 -22.31 -3.14
CA GLU A 220 10.04 -22.47 -4.12
C GLU A 220 9.31 -21.16 -4.40
N GLY A 221 9.07 -20.37 -3.35
CA GLY A 221 8.31 -19.14 -3.45
C GLY A 221 9.02 -18.05 -4.22
N VAL A 222 10.34 -17.87 -4.02
CA VAL A 222 11.10 -16.81 -4.68
C VAL A 222 11.57 -17.16 -6.09
N ALA A 223 11.56 -18.45 -6.48
CA ALA A 223 12.13 -18.89 -7.74
C ALA A 223 11.53 -18.17 -8.95
N GLY A 224 12.37 -17.50 -9.74
CA GLY A 224 12.01 -16.76 -10.94
C GLY A 224 11.18 -15.51 -10.71
N CYS A 225 11.12 -14.98 -9.47
CA CYS A 225 10.43 -13.72 -9.19
C CYS A 225 11.16 -12.53 -9.80
N ASP A 226 10.37 -11.57 -10.26
CA ASP A 226 10.83 -10.26 -10.73
C ASP A 226 10.95 -9.26 -9.58
N PHE A 227 10.13 -9.46 -8.53
CA PHE A 227 10.14 -8.63 -7.32
C PHE A 227 10.01 -9.47 -6.07
N VAL A 228 10.78 -9.11 -5.04
CA VAL A 228 10.68 -9.61 -3.66
C VAL A 228 10.21 -8.47 -2.78
N TYR A 229 9.07 -8.65 -2.12
CA TYR A 229 8.45 -7.68 -1.23
C TYR A 229 8.48 -8.16 0.21
N THR A 230 8.68 -7.28 1.18
CA THR A 230 8.47 -7.56 2.60
C THR A 230 7.91 -6.33 3.33
N ASP A 231 7.46 -6.52 4.55
CA ASP A 231 7.00 -5.46 5.45
C ASP A 231 7.43 -5.79 6.88
N VAL A 232 7.32 -4.83 7.77
CA VAL A 232 7.69 -4.99 9.19
C VAL A 232 7.00 -6.20 9.82
N TRP A 233 7.74 -6.95 10.65
CA TRP A 233 7.20 -8.15 11.30
C TRP A 233 6.25 -7.85 12.44
N VAL A 234 6.39 -6.67 13.05
CA VAL A 234 5.59 -6.24 14.20
C VAL A 234 5.23 -4.77 14.05
N SER A 235 3.96 -4.46 14.27
CA SER A 235 3.50 -3.07 14.29
C SER A 235 4.02 -2.36 15.54
N MET A 236 4.32 -1.06 15.42
CA MET A 236 4.74 -0.24 16.53
C MET A 236 3.66 -0.20 17.63
N GLY A 237 4.10 -0.33 18.91
CA GLY A 237 3.21 -0.30 20.07
C GLY A 237 2.73 -1.66 20.56
N GLU A 238 3.13 -2.75 19.91
CA GLU A 238 2.86 -4.10 20.40
C GLU A 238 3.72 -4.44 21.62
N PRO A 239 3.21 -5.29 22.57
CA PRO A 239 3.95 -5.74 23.75
C PRO A 239 5.21 -6.54 23.40
N ASP A 240 6.20 -6.54 24.31
CA ASP A 240 7.49 -7.24 24.11
C ASP A 240 7.31 -8.76 23.89
N GLU A 241 6.30 -9.37 24.49
CA GLU A 241 5.96 -10.79 24.29
C GLU A 241 5.61 -11.07 22.82
N VAL A 242 4.81 -10.20 22.20
CA VAL A 242 4.45 -10.29 20.77
C VAL A 242 5.70 -10.17 19.91
N TRP A 243 6.61 -9.25 20.25
CA TRP A 243 7.88 -9.11 19.53
C TRP A 243 8.71 -10.39 19.57
N ASN A 244 8.86 -11.01 20.77
CA ASN A 244 9.62 -12.25 20.91
C ASN A 244 9.08 -13.40 20.06
N GLU A 245 7.76 -13.59 20.08
CA GLU A 245 7.12 -14.65 19.30
C GLU A 245 7.25 -14.40 17.79
N ARG A 246 6.99 -13.18 17.35
CA ARG A 246 7.07 -12.77 15.94
C ARG A 246 8.49 -12.88 15.40
N ILE A 247 9.49 -12.42 16.15
CA ILE A 247 10.89 -12.54 15.76
C ILE A 247 11.29 -14.00 15.55
N LYS A 248 10.97 -14.88 16.51
CA LYS A 248 11.29 -16.31 16.38
C LYS A 248 10.64 -16.94 15.15
N LEU A 249 9.39 -16.56 14.88
CA LEU A 249 8.61 -17.11 13.80
C LEU A 249 9.07 -16.60 12.43
N LEU A 250 9.40 -15.31 12.32
CA LEU A 250 9.63 -14.62 11.06
C LEU A 250 11.11 -14.45 10.69
N LYS A 251 12.03 -14.60 11.65
CA LYS A 251 13.47 -14.51 11.38
C LYS A 251 13.96 -15.39 10.21
N PRO A 252 13.46 -16.64 10.03
CA PRO A 252 13.82 -17.44 8.87
C PRO A 252 13.37 -16.83 7.52
N TYR A 253 12.41 -15.89 7.55
CA TYR A 253 11.84 -15.23 6.38
C TYR A 253 12.41 -13.83 6.14
N GLN A 254 13.56 -13.50 6.75
CA GLN A 254 14.27 -12.25 6.50
C GLN A 254 14.72 -12.19 5.03
N VAL A 255 14.46 -11.07 4.36
CA VAL A 255 15.01 -10.81 3.04
C VAL A 255 16.48 -10.43 3.17
N ASN A 256 17.35 -11.29 2.64
CA ASN A 256 18.79 -11.12 2.63
C ASN A 256 19.35 -11.49 1.26
N ARG A 257 20.65 -11.35 1.08
CA ARG A 257 21.33 -11.66 -0.19
C ARG A 257 21.03 -13.07 -0.71
N ALA A 258 21.03 -14.07 0.17
CA ALA A 258 20.74 -15.46 -0.24
C ALA A 258 19.32 -15.63 -0.76
N VAL A 259 18.33 -14.90 -0.20
CA VAL A 259 16.96 -14.87 -0.71
C VAL A 259 16.89 -14.24 -2.09
N MET A 260 17.57 -13.11 -2.30
CA MET A 260 17.64 -12.44 -3.61
C MET A 260 18.32 -13.33 -4.67
N GLU A 261 19.43 -13.98 -4.33
CA GLU A 261 20.14 -14.92 -5.22
C GLU A 261 19.29 -16.17 -5.54
N ALA A 262 18.50 -16.66 -4.58
CA ALA A 262 17.61 -17.81 -4.76
C ALA A 262 16.47 -17.56 -5.75
N THR A 263 16.17 -16.32 -6.12
CA THR A 263 15.25 -16.01 -7.22
C THR A 263 15.78 -16.55 -8.56
N GLY A 264 17.09 -16.65 -8.74
CA GLY A 264 17.73 -16.98 -10.00
C GLY A 264 17.56 -15.91 -11.08
N ASN A 265 17.01 -14.75 -10.73
CA ASN A 265 16.81 -13.62 -11.62
C ASN A 265 17.73 -12.46 -11.21
N PRO A 266 18.78 -12.16 -12.00
CA PRO A 266 19.73 -11.08 -11.65
C PRO A 266 19.10 -9.69 -11.68
N ASP A 267 17.97 -9.51 -12.36
CA ASP A 267 17.25 -8.24 -12.46
C ASP A 267 16.17 -8.09 -11.38
N CYS A 268 16.04 -9.08 -10.47
CA CYS A 268 15.03 -9.05 -9.41
C CYS A 268 15.21 -7.81 -8.54
N LYS A 269 14.10 -7.10 -8.27
CA LYS A 269 14.07 -5.90 -7.43
C LYS A 269 13.49 -6.20 -6.04
N PHE A 270 13.99 -5.45 -5.07
CA PHE A 270 13.50 -5.46 -3.69
C PHE A 270 12.55 -4.28 -3.46
N MET A 271 11.40 -4.55 -2.83
CA MET A 271 10.36 -3.58 -2.51
C MET A 271 9.96 -3.64 -1.03
N HIS A 272 9.56 -2.49 -0.50
CA HIS A 272 9.10 -2.33 0.89
C HIS A 272 8.33 -1.02 1.05
N CYS A 273 7.14 -1.05 1.64
CA CYS A 273 6.29 0.14 1.81
C CYS A 273 6.86 1.20 2.77
N LEU A 274 7.92 0.88 3.50
CA LEU A 274 8.52 1.71 4.55
C LEU A 274 7.55 2.06 5.72
N PRO A 275 8.07 2.22 6.97
CA PRO A 275 9.49 2.16 7.36
C PRO A 275 10.02 0.73 7.38
N ALA A 276 11.34 0.56 7.21
CA ALA A 276 12.03 -0.72 7.32
C ALA A 276 13.00 -0.70 8.51
N PHE A 277 13.16 -1.85 9.17
CA PHE A 277 14.11 -2.00 10.27
C PHE A 277 15.35 -2.78 9.79
N HIS A 278 16.17 -2.11 8.98
CA HIS A 278 17.37 -2.69 8.35
C HIS A 278 18.68 -2.29 9.06
N ASP A 279 18.65 -1.30 9.97
CA ASP A 279 19.82 -0.76 10.67
C ASP A 279 19.53 -0.31 12.10
N LEU A 280 20.46 0.40 12.72
CA LEU A 280 20.35 0.96 14.07
C LEU A 280 20.18 2.49 14.10
N GLU A 281 19.91 3.12 12.97
CA GLU A 281 19.79 4.57 12.86
C GLU A 281 18.47 5.11 13.46
N THR A 282 17.54 4.23 13.80
CA THR A 282 16.27 4.61 14.42
C THR A 282 16.22 4.27 15.92
N LYS A 283 15.43 5.03 16.69
CA LYS A 283 15.18 4.69 18.10
C LYS A 283 14.64 3.27 18.24
N VAL A 284 13.69 2.87 17.40
CA VAL A 284 13.07 1.54 17.44
C VAL A 284 14.10 0.47 17.11
N GLY A 285 14.96 0.67 16.09
CA GLY A 285 16.05 -0.25 15.76
C GLY A 285 17.01 -0.45 16.94
N ASN A 286 17.38 0.62 17.64
CA ASN A 286 18.20 0.55 18.85
C ASN A 286 17.48 -0.20 19.99
N ASP A 287 16.21 0.09 20.26
CA ASP A 287 15.41 -0.60 21.30
C ASP A 287 15.31 -2.10 21.00
N ILE A 288 15.12 -2.49 19.74
CA ILE A 288 15.11 -3.88 19.27
C ILE A 288 16.48 -4.53 19.49
N TYR A 289 17.56 -3.85 19.15
CA TYR A 289 18.90 -4.37 19.38
C TYR A 289 19.22 -4.58 20.85
N GLU A 290 18.84 -3.64 21.70
CA GLU A 290 19.04 -3.76 23.16
C GLU A 290 18.29 -4.97 23.73
N LYS A 291 17.04 -5.18 23.31
CA LYS A 291 16.16 -6.24 23.82
C LYS A 291 16.43 -7.61 23.19
N PHE A 292 16.58 -7.66 21.88
CA PHE A 292 16.59 -8.91 21.10
C PHE A 292 17.93 -9.23 20.43
N ARG A 293 18.90 -8.32 20.51
CA ARG A 293 20.22 -8.44 19.86
C ARG A 293 20.15 -8.64 18.34
N LEU A 294 19.11 -8.08 17.72
CA LEU A 294 18.92 -8.05 16.27
C LEU A 294 19.26 -6.67 15.75
N ARG A 295 20.17 -6.58 14.77
CA ARG A 295 20.55 -5.34 14.12
C ARG A 295 19.66 -5.04 12.91
N GLU A 296 19.14 -6.07 12.30
CA GLU A 296 18.36 -6.07 11.07
C GLU A 296 17.17 -7.01 11.27
N MET A 297 16.00 -6.59 10.84
CA MET A 297 14.75 -7.33 11.04
C MET A 297 14.30 -8.02 9.75
N GLU A 298 13.29 -7.49 9.10
CA GLU A 298 12.64 -8.08 7.92
C GLU A 298 13.51 -8.06 6.67
N VAL A 299 14.48 -7.17 6.61
CA VAL A 299 15.45 -7.05 5.53
C VAL A 299 16.83 -6.70 6.09
N THR A 300 17.89 -7.19 5.44
CA THR A 300 19.27 -6.80 5.78
C THR A 300 19.61 -5.45 5.14
N ASP A 301 20.50 -4.68 5.80
CA ASP A 301 21.00 -3.40 5.28
C ASP A 301 21.70 -3.58 3.92
N GLU A 302 22.40 -4.69 3.72
CA GLU A 302 23.02 -5.05 2.44
C GLU A 302 22.00 -5.07 1.29
N VAL A 303 20.83 -5.65 1.47
CA VAL A 303 19.78 -5.69 0.43
C VAL A 303 19.10 -4.35 0.32
N PHE A 304 18.79 -3.71 1.46
CA PHE A 304 18.11 -2.42 1.48
C PHE A 304 18.88 -1.31 0.76
N GLN A 305 20.22 -1.30 0.88
CA GLN A 305 21.09 -0.31 0.24
C GLN A 305 21.59 -0.73 -1.15
N SER A 306 21.21 -1.92 -1.63
CA SER A 306 21.69 -2.42 -2.92
C SER A 306 21.01 -1.73 -4.11
N GLU A 307 21.57 -1.87 -5.31
CA GLU A 307 20.97 -1.43 -6.58
C GLU A 307 19.66 -2.20 -6.93
N ALA A 308 19.42 -3.32 -6.27
CA ALA A 308 18.15 -4.04 -6.40
C ALA A 308 17.01 -3.36 -5.64
N SER A 309 17.30 -2.54 -4.65
CA SER A 309 16.30 -1.84 -3.85
C SER A 309 15.69 -0.65 -4.61
N ILE A 310 14.37 -0.66 -4.74
CA ILE A 310 13.58 0.41 -5.39
C ILE A 310 12.57 1.04 -4.44
N VAL A 311 12.81 0.93 -3.13
CA VAL A 311 11.89 1.37 -2.07
C VAL A 311 11.60 2.88 -2.08
N PHE A 312 12.55 3.70 -2.53
CA PHE A 312 12.37 5.15 -2.58
C PHE A 312 11.56 5.58 -3.81
N ASP A 313 11.72 4.91 -4.95
CA ASP A 313 10.87 5.10 -6.13
C ASP A 313 9.42 4.68 -5.81
N GLU A 314 9.27 3.57 -5.09
CA GLU A 314 7.99 3.09 -4.58
C GLU A 314 7.33 4.12 -3.64
N ALA A 315 8.10 4.68 -2.70
CA ALA A 315 7.61 5.71 -1.78
C ALA A 315 7.19 6.99 -2.52
N GLU A 316 7.94 7.42 -3.53
CA GLU A 316 7.60 8.56 -4.38
C GLU A 316 6.31 8.30 -5.17
N ASN A 317 6.17 7.13 -5.76
CA ASN A 317 5.01 6.75 -6.56
C ASN A 317 3.69 6.77 -5.77
N ARG A 318 3.74 6.70 -4.42
CA ARG A 318 2.58 6.95 -3.56
C ARG A 318 1.93 8.29 -3.84
N MET A 319 2.72 9.35 -3.98
CA MET A 319 2.22 10.69 -4.28
C MET A 319 1.55 10.74 -5.67
N HIS A 320 2.16 10.13 -6.67
CA HIS A 320 1.66 10.17 -8.04
C HIS A 320 0.37 9.36 -8.23
N THR A 321 0.28 8.17 -7.63
CA THR A 321 -0.93 7.34 -7.71
C THR A 321 -2.07 7.90 -6.87
N ILE A 322 -1.80 8.47 -5.70
CA ILE A 322 -2.79 9.20 -4.88
C ILE A 322 -3.31 10.42 -5.65
N LYS A 323 -2.43 11.17 -6.31
CA LYS A 323 -2.82 12.29 -7.17
C LYS A 323 -3.80 11.84 -8.26
N ALA A 324 -3.47 10.75 -8.97
CA ALA A 324 -4.33 10.19 -10.00
C ALA A 324 -5.71 9.78 -9.46
N VAL A 325 -5.75 9.13 -8.28
CA VAL A 325 -7.01 8.77 -7.62
C VAL A 325 -7.84 10.01 -7.31
N MET A 326 -7.24 11.04 -6.72
CA MET A 326 -7.96 12.28 -6.41
C MET A 326 -8.48 12.97 -7.67
N VAL A 327 -7.66 13.09 -8.70
CA VAL A 327 -8.06 13.70 -9.99
C VAL A 327 -9.17 12.91 -10.65
N ALA A 328 -9.07 11.58 -10.71
CA ALA A 328 -10.08 10.73 -11.34
C ALA A 328 -11.43 10.73 -10.61
N THR A 329 -11.43 10.93 -9.28
CA THR A 329 -12.65 10.83 -8.47
C THR A 329 -13.28 12.18 -8.11
N LEU A 330 -12.49 13.26 -8.08
CA LEU A 330 -12.93 14.63 -7.75
C LEU A 330 -12.88 15.61 -8.92
N GLY A 331 -12.08 15.34 -9.96
CA GLY A 331 -11.93 16.25 -11.09
C GLY A 331 -13.27 16.49 -11.80
N ASP A 332 -13.47 17.72 -12.26
CA ASP A 332 -14.69 18.10 -12.98
C ASP A 332 -14.63 17.67 -14.46
N GLU A 333 -13.42 17.46 -15.01
CA GLU A 333 -13.16 16.99 -16.36
C GLU A 333 -12.62 15.57 -16.38
N LEU A 334 -12.92 14.82 -17.44
CA LEU A 334 -12.29 13.51 -17.71
C LEU A 334 -10.91 13.76 -18.36
N TYR A 335 -9.92 13.03 -17.89
CA TYR A 335 -8.54 13.11 -18.43
C TYR A 335 -8.39 12.22 -19.65
#